data_da2d2dfde4b23d2c5793e350d0e703f7
#
_entry.id   da2d2dfde4b23d2c5793e350d0e703f7
#
_cell.length_a   1.000
_cell.length_b   1.000
_cell.length_c   1.000
_cell.angle_alpha   90.00
_cell.angle_beta   90.00
_cell.angle_gamma   90.00
#
_symmetry.space_group_name_H-M   'P 1'
#
loop_
_entity.id
_entity.type
_entity.pdbx_description
1 polymer ?
#
loop_
_entity_poly.entity_id
_entity_poly.type
_entity_poly.pdbx_seq_one_letter_code
_entity_poly.pdbx_strand_id
1 'polypeptide(L)'
;MNQRPSEAGVEIALSTDQGNKEEIAMLKASTLKIADTTIVRCQGRILIGEDLAALRSAVTRDCSATLVVLDMAGVRRIDAGGLGVLLGLREWAKRNSTQFKLMNVRPKVERVIKVARLDRVFEFWTVRDMFDLIHLTDVANAVGACSMWFGAKTAYDTTAA
;
A
#
# COMPACT_ATOMS: atom_id res chain seq x y z
N MET A 1 29.53 28.71 -43.31
CA MET A 1 29.54 28.55 -41.83
C MET A 1 28.31 27.79 -41.45
N ASN A 2 28.49 26.52 -41.15
CA ASN A 2 27.43 25.57 -41.01
C ASN A 2 27.50 25.01 -39.60
N GLN A 3 26.64 25.48 -38.69
CA GLN A 3 26.51 24.89 -37.34
C GLN A 3 25.23 24.04 -37.33
N ARG A 4 25.42 22.74 -37.28
CA ARG A 4 24.35 21.77 -36.97
C ARG A 4 24.03 21.79 -35.50
N PRO A 5 22.78 21.79 -35.08
CA PRO A 5 22.44 21.55 -33.68
C PRO A 5 22.68 20.08 -33.34
N SER A 6 23.38 19.84 -32.26
CA SER A 6 23.67 18.52 -31.74
C SER A 6 22.39 17.86 -31.23
N GLU A 7 22.14 16.66 -31.72
CA GLU A 7 21.13 15.77 -31.20
C GLU A 7 21.47 15.40 -29.77
N ALA A 8 20.61 15.83 -28.84
CA ALA A 8 20.66 15.35 -27.47
C ALA A 8 20.21 13.89 -27.47
N GLY A 9 21.16 12.98 -27.41
CA GLY A 9 20.91 11.58 -27.24
C GLY A 9 20.19 11.32 -25.92
N VAL A 10 19.00 10.74 -26.00
CA VAL A 10 18.32 10.19 -24.84
C VAL A 10 19.09 8.94 -24.45
N GLU A 11 19.96 9.08 -23.48
CA GLU A 11 20.69 7.99 -22.88
C GLU A 11 19.75 7.22 -21.95
N ILE A 12 19.13 6.18 -22.48
CA ILE A 12 18.41 5.20 -21.67
C ILE A 12 19.47 4.39 -20.96
N ALA A 13 19.82 4.78 -19.75
CA ALA A 13 20.66 4.00 -18.88
C ALA A 13 19.88 2.75 -18.42
N LEU A 14 20.00 1.68 -19.20
CA LEU A 14 19.71 0.32 -18.76
C LEU A 14 20.80 -0.09 -17.77
N SER A 15 20.72 0.38 -16.53
CA SER A 15 21.53 -0.18 -15.48
C SER A 15 20.89 -1.48 -15.01
N THR A 16 21.37 -2.57 -15.62
CA THR A 16 21.25 -3.92 -15.10
C THR A 16 22.13 -3.99 -13.85
N ASP A 17 21.66 -3.49 -12.73
CA ASP A 17 22.29 -3.74 -11.43
C ASP A 17 21.38 -4.64 -10.61
N GLN A 18 21.54 -5.93 -10.83
CA GLN A 18 21.01 -6.99 -9.96
C GLN A 18 21.99 -7.23 -8.80
N GLY A 19 22.43 -6.16 -8.18
CA GLY A 19 23.30 -6.20 -7.02
C GLY A 19 22.79 -5.25 -5.94
N ASN A 20 22.12 -5.81 -4.94
CA ASN A 20 22.02 -5.22 -3.60
C ASN A 20 21.31 -3.86 -3.46
N LYS A 21 20.17 -3.66 -4.14
CA LYS A 21 19.26 -2.55 -3.87
C LYS A 21 18.22 -2.86 -2.77
N GLU A 22 18.57 -3.71 -1.82
CA GLU A 22 17.79 -3.88 -0.58
C GLU A 22 18.03 -2.74 0.41
N GLU A 23 18.96 -1.89 0.12
CA GLU A 23 19.41 -0.83 1.00
C GLU A 23 18.62 0.45 0.71
N ILE A 24 17.92 0.92 1.74
CA ILE A 24 17.35 2.27 1.85
C ILE A 24 16.07 2.50 1.03
N ALA A 25 15.12 1.61 1.08
CA ALA A 25 13.75 2.02 0.73
C ALA A 25 13.09 2.65 1.97
N MET A 26 13.21 3.96 2.12
CA MET A 26 12.44 4.74 3.09
C MET A 26 10.94 4.42 2.93
N LEU A 27 10.21 4.47 4.03
CA LEU A 27 8.76 4.26 3.98
C LEU A 27 8.09 5.37 3.16
N LYS A 28 7.37 4.95 2.13
CA LYS A 28 6.51 5.83 1.34
C LYS A 28 5.06 5.41 1.55
N ALA A 29 4.20 6.38 1.80
CA ALA A 29 2.77 6.18 1.92
C ALA A 29 2.05 7.07 0.90
N SER A 30 1.16 6.48 0.11
CA SER A 30 0.30 7.20 -0.82
C SER A 30 -1.16 6.83 -0.56
N THR A 31 -2.05 7.78 -0.75
CA THR A 31 -3.45 7.68 -0.36
C THR A 31 -4.35 7.78 -1.58
N LEU A 32 -5.34 6.88 -1.67
CA LEU A 32 -6.43 6.93 -2.62
C LEU A 32 -7.74 6.92 -1.84
N LYS A 33 -8.65 7.84 -2.16
CA LYS A 33 -9.99 7.89 -1.59
C LYS A 33 -11.01 7.41 -2.61
N ILE A 34 -11.87 6.48 -2.19
CA ILE A 34 -13.00 5.97 -2.99
C ILE A 34 -14.24 6.00 -2.09
N ALA A 35 -15.17 6.89 -2.36
CA ALA A 35 -16.33 7.15 -1.50
C ALA A 35 -15.88 7.37 -0.04
N ASP A 36 -16.37 6.58 0.89
CA ASP A 36 -16.05 6.64 2.32
C ASP A 36 -14.85 5.75 2.71
N THR A 37 -14.14 5.20 1.72
CA THR A 37 -12.99 4.32 1.93
C THR A 37 -11.70 5.04 1.59
N THR A 38 -10.75 5.00 2.51
CA THR A 38 -9.39 5.49 2.30
C THR A 38 -8.44 4.31 2.18
N ILE A 39 -7.78 4.18 1.03
CA ILE A 39 -6.75 3.17 0.78
C ILE A 39 -5.39 3.82 0.93
N VAL A 40 -4.56 3.32 1.82
CA VAL A 40 -3.20 3.80 2.03
C VAL A 40 -2.23 2.73 1.57
N ARG A 41 -1.51 2.98 0.48
CA ARG A 41 -0.47 2.09 -0.03
C ARG A 41 0.86 2.40 0.64
N CYS A 42 1.45 1.38 1.24
CA CYS A 42 2.75 1.44 1.87
C CYS A 42 3.82 0.75 1.02
N GLN A 43 4.96 1.40 0.87
CA GLN A 43 6.13 0.85 0.17
C GLN A 43 7.37 1.07 1.03
N GLY A 44 8.25 0.08 1.10
CA GLY A 44 9.50 0.18 1.86
C GLY A 44 9.50 -0.67 3.12
N ARG A 45 9.98 -0.09 4.23
CA ARG A 45 10.11 -0.77 5.52
C ARG A 45 9.34 0.00 6.58
N ILE A 46 8.68 -0.70 7.48
CA ILE A 46 7.99 -0.11 8.64
C ILE A 46 8.80 -0.49 9.88
N LEU A 47 9.84 0.29 10.15
CA LEU A 47 10.80 0.05 11.22
C LEU A 47 10.86 1.23 12.18
N ILE A 48 11.24 0.96 13.44
CA ILE A 48 11.54 2.03 14.39
C ILE A 48 12.70 2.89 13.84
N GLY A 49 12.57 4.21 13.97
CA GLY A 49 13.54 5.16 13.42
C GLY A 49 13.30 5.57 11.96
N GLU A 50 12.39 4.91 11.23
CA GLU A 50 11.88 5.40 9.94
C GLU A 50 10.86 6.52 10.17
N ASP A 51 10.56 7.29 9.12
CA ASP A 51 9.52 8.33 9.21
C ASP A 51 8.11 7.73 9.22
N LEU A 52 7.72 7.19 10.37
CA LEU A 52 6.38 6.64 10.59
C LEU A 52 5.31 7.74 10.72
N ALA A 53 5.71 9.00 10.82
CA ALA A 53 4.80 10.14 10.86
C ALA A 53 4.05 10.29 9.52
N ALA A 54 4.73 10.03 8.40
CA ALA A 54 4.10 10.03 7.07
C ALA A 54 2.98 8.99 6.98
N LEU A 55 3.19 7.78 7.50
CA LEU A 55 2.17 6.74 7.54
C LEU A 55 1.00 7.14 8.45
N ARG A 56 1.29 7.66 9.64
CA ARG A 56 0.24 8.16 10.55
C ARG A 56 -0.58 9.25 9.88
N SER A 57 0.08 10.26 9.31
CA SER A 57 -0.60 11.36 8.62
C SER A 57 -1.45 10.88 7.44
N ALA A 58 -0.97 9.90 6.67
CA ALA A 58 -1.71 9.35 5.55
C ALA A 58 -3.01 8.65 5.99
N VAL A 59 -2.99 7.96 7.13
CA VAL A 59 -4.16 7.26 7.69
C VAL A 59 -5.11 8.22 8.40
N THR A 60 -4.58 9.17 9.19
CA THR A 60 -5.40 10.01 10.08
C THR A 60 -5.92 11.28 9.42
N ARG A 61 -5.44 11.59 8.20
CA ARG A 61 -5.83 12.82 7.48
C ARG A 61 -7.32 12.88 7.18
N ASP A 62 -7.94 11.75 6.90
CA ASP A 62 -9.35 11.68 6.55
C ASP A 62 -10.17 11.13 7.71
N CYS A 63 -10.64 12.03 8.57
CA CYS A 63 -11.49 11.67 9.71
C CYS A 63 -12.93 11.29 9.29
N SER A 64 -13.29 11.46 8.02
CA SER A 64 -14.64 11.12 7.50
C SER A 64 -14.71 9.71 6.90
N ALA A 65 -13.56 9.02 6.78
CA ALA A 65 -13.53 7.66 6.25
C ALA A 65 -14.20 6.68 7.23
N THR A 66 -15.11 5.87 6.73
CA THR A 66 -15.72 4.76 7.49
C THR A 66 -14.85 3.52 7.46
N LEU A 67 -13.97 3.42 6.45
CA LEU A 67 -13.04 2.33 6.26
C LEU A 67 -11.67 2.84 5.83
N VAL A 68 -10.64 2.36 6.50
CA VAL A 68 -9.23 2.53 6.08
C VAL A 68 -8.64 1.17 5.77
N VAL A 69 -8.11 1.04 4.56
CA VAL A 69 -7.41 -0.17 4.11
C VAL A 69 -5.94 0.15 3.89
N LEU A 70 -5.07 -0.54 4.61
CA LEU A 70 -3.63 -0.40 4.48
C LEU A 70 -3.11 -1.47 3.51
N ASP A 71 -2.72 -1.05 2.30
CA ASP A 71 -2.12 -1.94 1.30
C ASP A 71 -0.62 -2.13 1.59
N MET A 72 -0.30 -3.36 2.01
CA MET A 72 1.03 -3.77 2.45
C MET A 72 1.84 -4.49 1.34
N ALA A 73 1.37 -4.50 0.10
CA ALA A 73 2.05 -5.20 -1.01
C ALA A 73 3.50 -4.75 -1.22
N GLY A 74 3.77 -3.46 -0.98
CA GLY A 74 5.10 -2.86 -1.09
C GLY A 74 5.95 -2.95 0.17
N VAL A 75 5.41 -3.46 1.29
CA VAL A 75 6.14 -3.55 2.57
C VAL A 75 6.99 -4.79 2.60
N ARG A 76 8.30 -4.61 2.75
CA ARG A 76 9.28 -5.70 2.73
C ARG A 76 9.65 -6.20 4.12
N ARG A 77 9.65 -5.32 5.12
CA ARG A 77 10.01 -5.62 6.51
C ARG A 77 9.18 -4.79 7.48
N ILE A 78 8.93 -5.38 8.63
CA ILE A 78 8.33 -4.74 9.78
C ILE A 78 9.03 -5.23 11.05
N ASP A 79 9.21 -4.38 12.04
CA ASP A 79 9.73 -4.72 13.34
C ASP A 79 8.68 -4.45 14.46
N ALA A 80 9.09 -4.63 15.70
CA ALA A 80 8.21 -4.39 16.85
C ALA A 80 7.71 -2.95 16.93
N GLY A 81 8.55 -1.97 16.58
CA GLY A 81 8.16 -0.56 16.52
C GLY A 81 7.12 -0.29 15.44
N GLY A 82 7.32 -0.88 14.25
CA GLY A 82 6.35 -0.83 13.17
C GLY A 82 5.02 -1.48 13.53
N LEU A 83 5.04 -2.64 14.20
CA LEU A 83 3.83 -3.26 14.75
C LEU A 83 3.12 -2.35 15.75
N GLY A 84 3.86 -1.67 16.62
CA GLY A 84 3.32 -0.69 17.56
C GLY A 84 2.60 0.46 16.86
N VAL A 85 3.15 0.93 15.73
CA VAL A 85 2.47 1.96 14.93
C VAL A 85 1.19 1.44 14.30
N LEU A 86 1.19 0.22 13.74
CA LEU A 86 -0.05 -0.39 13.19
C LEU A 86 -1.12 -0.55 14.27
N LEU A 87 -0.74 -0.96 15.47
CA LEU A 87 -1.66 -1.04 16.63
C LEU A 87 -2.22 0.35 16.97
N GLY A 88 -1.37 1.36 17.02
CA GLY A 88 -1.80 2.74 17.28
C GLY A 88 -2.77 3.26 16.23
N LEU A 89 -2.57 2.95 14.97
CA LEU A 89 -3.48 3.32 13.87
C LEU A 89 -4.83 2.59 13.99
N ARG A 90 -4.80 1.32 14.33
CA ARG A 90 -6.03 0.56 14.59
C ARG A 90 -6.82 1.13 15.78
N GLU A 91 -6.16 1.46 16.86
CA GLU A 91 -6.81 2.09 18.03
C GLU A 91 -7.37 3.48 17.70
N TRP A 92 -6.65 4.28 16.90
CA TRP A 92 -7.17 5.53 16.38
C TRP A 92 -8.43 5.31 15.55
N ALA A 93 -8.41 4.37 14.61
CA ALA A 93 -9.57 4.04 13.78
C ALA A 93 -10.77 3.63 14.63
N LYS A 94 -10.56 2.76 15.62
CA LYS A 94 -11.61 2.33 16.56
C LYS A 94 -12.25 3.50 17.31
N ARG A 95 -11.44 4.46 17.77
CA ARG A 95 -11.95 5.66 18.46
C ARG A 95 -12.79 6.57 17.55
N ASN A 96 -12.50 6.55 16.25
CA ASN A 96 -13.22 7.34 15.25
C ASN A 96 -14.34 6.56 14.54
N SER A 97 -14.73 5.39 15.08
CA SER A 97 -15.73 4.51 14.46
C SER A 97 -15.40 4.12 13.02
N THR A 98 -14.11 4.08 12.69
CA THR A 98 -13.55 3.71 11.41
C THR A 98 -13.07 2.26 11.46
N GLN A 99 -13.38 1.46 10.45
CA GLN A 99 -12.82 0.13 10.29
C GLN A 99 -11.37 0.23 9.79
N PHE A 100 -10.50 -0.64 10.26
CA PHE A 100 -9.09 -0.70 9.84
C PHE A 100 -8.75 -2.10 9.37
N LYS A 101 -8.34 -2.23 8.12
CA LYS A 101 -8.02 -3.52 7.48
C LYS A 101 -6.61 -3.50 6.90
N LEU A 102 -5.95 -4.65 6.91
CA LEU A 102 -4.67 -4.86 6.24
C LEU A 102 -4.90 -5.65 4.95
N MET A 103 -4.33 -5.21 3.85
CA MET A 103 -4.47 -5.87 2.56
C MET A 103 -3.10 -6.20 1.95
N ASN A 104 -3.02 -7.29 1.19
CA ASN A 104 -1.82 -7.72 0.48
C ASN A 104 -0.58 -7.89 1.38
N VAL A 105 -0.77 -8.39 2.59
CA VAL A 105 0.33 -8.60 3.53
C VAL A 105 1.26 -9.69 3.02
N ARG A 106 2.54 -9.37 2.83
CA ARG A 106 3.54 -10.33 2.35
C ARG A 106 3.79 -11.43 3.38
N PRO A 107 4.09 -12.67 2.95
CA PRO A 107 4.31 -13.80 3.87
C PRO A 107 5.37 -13.56 4.94
N LYS A 108 6.44 -12.80 4.61
CA LYS A 108 7.48 -12.43 5.60
C LYS A 108 6.93 -11.50 6.69
N VAL A 109 6.11 -10.52 6.32
CA VAL A 109 5.48 -9.57 7.24
C VAL A 109 4.37 -10.26 8.04
N GLU A 110 3.55 -11.06 7.38
CA GLU A 110 2.49 -11.84 8.01
C GLU A 110 3.04 -12.77 9.10
N ARG A 111 4.19 -13.41 8.85
CA ARG A 111 4.87 -14.24 9.84
C ARG A 111 5.24 -13.46 11.10
N VAL A 112 5.74 -12.23 10.95
CA VAL A 112 6.06 -11.35 12.10
C VAL A 112 4.80 -11.01 12.88
N ILE A 113 3.70 -10.68 12.21
CA ILE A 113 2.40 -10.42 12.82
C ILE A 113 1.90 -11.64 13.60
N LYS A 114 2.01 -12.84 13.02
CA LYS A 114 1.61 -14.11 13.65
C LYS A 114 2.46 -14.44 14.88
N VAL A 115 3.79 -14.27 14.79
CA VAL A 115 4.70 -14.51 15.93
C VAL A 115 4.37 -13.56 17.09
N ALA A 116 4.00 -12.32 16.79
CA ALA A 116 3.54 -11.35 17.79
C ALA A 116 2.09 -11.62 18.28
N ARG A 117 1.42 -12.67 17.77
CA ARG A 117 0.00 -13.00 18.06
C ARG A 117 -0.98 -11.87 17.74
N LEU A 118 -0.66 -11.06 16.75
CA LEU A 118 -1.48 -9.94 16.30
C LEU A 118 -2.39 -10.32 15.12
N ASP A 119 -2.31 -11.55 14.64
CA ASP A 119 -3.18 -12.10 13.59
C ASP A 119 -4.67 -12.13 13.97
N ARG A 120 -4.96 -12.14 15.28
CA ARG A 120 -6.34 -12.02 15.81
C ARG A 120 -6.79 -10.57 16.03
N VAL A 121 -5.84 -9.66 16.01
CA VAL A 121 -6.08 -8.23 16.25
C VAL A 121 -6.36 -7.50 14.95
N PHE A 122 -5.62 -7.85 13.89
CA PHE A 122 -5.79 -7.27 12.57
C PHE A 122 -6.72 -8.12 11.71
N GLU A 123 -7.57 -7.47 10.96
CA GLU A 123 -8.39 -8.09 9.93
C GLU A 123 -7.65 -7.98 8.59
N PHE A 124 -7.47 -9.15 7.96
CA PHE A 124 -6.79 -9.26 6.66
C PHE A 124 -7.81 -9.29 5.55
N TRP A 125 -7.61 -8.43 4.57
CA TRP A 125 -8.44 -8.38 3.38
C TRP A 125 -7.66 -8.83 2.16
N THR A 126 -8.38 -9.44 1.25
CA THR A 126 -7.91 -9.76 -0.10
C THR A 126 -8.30 -8.63 -1.07
N VAL A 127 -7.69 -8.64 -2.24
CA VAL A 127 -8.11 -7.74 -3.33
C VAL A 127 -9.58 -7.98 -3.70
N ARG A 128 -10.05 -9.23 -3.56
CA ARG A 128 -11.45 -9.59 -3.82
C ARG A 128 -12.40 -8.91 -2.85
N ASP A 129 -12.11 -8.92 -1.55
CA ASP A 129 -12.92 -8.23 -0.54
C ASP A 129 -13.06 -6.74 -0.86
N MET A 130 -12.00 -6.13 -1.39
CA MET A 130 -12.02 -4.74 -1.83
C MET A 130 -12.91 -4.56 -3.06
N PHE A 131 -12.85 -5.44 -4.05
CA PHE A 131 -13.71 -5.36 -5.23
C PHE A 131 -15.17 -5.55 -4.87
N ASP A 132 -15.50 -6.50 -4.00
CA ASP A 132 -16.86 -6.74 -3.54
C ASP A 132 -17.44 -5.50 -2.86
N LEU A 133 -16.65 -4.78 -2.06
CA LEU A 133 -17.06 -3.53 -1.45
C LEU A 133 -17.34 -2.43 -2.50
N ILE A 134 -16.44 -2.30 -3.48
CA ILE A 134 -16.56 -1.26 -4.53
C ILE A 134 -17.78 -1.51 -5.41
N HIS A 135 -18.10 -2.77 -5.72
CA HIS A 135 -19.30 -3.13 -6.46
C HIS A 135 -20.60 -2.76 -5.74
N LEU A 136 -20.56 -2.65 -4.42
CA LEU A 136 -21.72 -2.26 -3.61
C LEU A 136 -21.91 -0.73 -3.55
N THR A 137 -20.85 0.06 -3.83
CA THR A 137 -20.84 1.49 -3.54
C THR A 137 -20.98 2.43 -4.73
N ASP A 138 -20.67 2.05 -5.93
CA ASP A 138 -20.86 2.80 -7.19
C ASP A 138 -19.72 2.48 -8.19
N VAL A 139 -20.05 1.68 -9.17
CA VAL A 139 -19.06 1.03 -10.06
C VAL A 139 -18.37 2.03 -11.01
N ALA A 140 -19.02 3.15 -11.35
CA ALA A 140 -18.56 4.00 -12.44
C ALA A 140 -17.27 4.79 -12.12
N ASN A 141 -17.10 5.24 -10.88
CA ASN A 141 -15.91 6.02 -10.48
C ASN A 141 -14.79 5.17 -9.89
N ALA A 142 -15.12 4.02 -9.32
CA ALA A 142 -14.17 3.19 -8.59
C ALA A 142 -13.27 2.34 -9.51
N VAL A 143 -13.80 1.85 -10.63
CA VAL A 143 -13.06 0.96 -11.56
C VAL A 143 -11.88 1.65 -12.20
N GLY A 144 -12.02 2.91 -12.62
CA GLY A 144 -10.94 3.68 -13.21
C GLY A 144 -9.79 3.94 -12.24
N ALA A 145 -10.10 4.30 -11.00
CA ALA A 145 -9.12 4.57 -9.96
C ALA A 145 -8.38 3.30 -9.51
N CYS A 146 -9.09 2.18 -9.36
CA CYS A 146 -8.49 0.91 -9.00
C CYS A 146 -7.54 0.37 -10.09
N SER A 147 -7.90 0.47 -11.36
CA SER A 147 -7.05 0.00 -12.47
C SER A 147 -5.71 0.74 -12.52
N MET A 148 -5.71 2.04 -12.30
CA MET A 148 -4.48 2.85 -12.23
C MET A 148 -3.67 2.54 -10.98
N TRP A 149 -4.32 2.20 -9.86
CA TRP A 149 -3.67 1.98 -8.59
C TRP A 149 -3.03 0.60 -8.45
N PHE A 150 -3.73 -0.44 -8.87
CA PHE A 150 -3.24 -1.82 -8.72
C PHE A 150 -2.37 -2.29 -9.90
N GLY A 151 -2.21 -1.47 -10.94
CA GLY A 151 -1.43 -1.81 -12.14
C GLY A 151 -2.10 -2.94 -12.94
N ALA A 152 -1.89 -2.97 -14.24
CA ALA A 152 -2.49 -3.92 -15.19
C ALA A 152 -1.97 -5.38 -15.05
N LYS A 153 -1.75 -5.89 -13.86
CA LYS A 153 -1.29 -7.26 -13.58
C LYS A 153 -2.36 -8.18 -13.02
N THR A 154 -3.61 -7.86 -13.18
CA THR A 154 -4.67 -8.85 -13.04
C THR A 154 -5.14 -9.24 -14.44
N ALA A 155 -4.30 -9.95 -15.17
CA ALA A 155 -4.79 -10.84 -16.20
C ALA A 155 -5.62 -11.89 -15.43
N TYR A 156 -6.94 -11.76 -15.50
CA TYR A 156 -7.82 -12.83 -15.13
C TYR A 156 -7.53 -13.98 -16.07
N ASP A 157 -6.79 -14.96 -15.60
CA ASP A 157 -6.72 -16.26 -16.26
C ASP A 157 -8.08 -16.94 -16.05
N THR A 158 -9.02 -16.59 -16.94
CA THR A 158 -10.29 -17.28 -17.05
C THR A 158 -10.06 -18.46 -17.94
N THR A 159 -9.31 -19.44 -17.44
CA THR A 159 -9.32 -20.77 -18.00
C THR A 159 -9.99 -21.70 -17.00
N ALA A 160 -11.30 -21.58 -16.88
CA ALA A 160 -12.11 -22.64 -16.34
C ALA A 160 -12.63 -23.45 -17.53
N ALA A 161 -11.98 -24.53 -17.78
CA ALA A 161 -12.57 -25.65 -18.50
C ALA A 161 -13.22 -26.58 -17.47
#